data_f336100ff91d9f03891d0220ce768b2a
#
_entry.id   f336100ff91d9f03891d0220ce768b2a
#
_cell.length_a   1.000
_cell.length_b   1.000
_cell.length_c   1.000
_cell.angle_alpha   90.00
_cell.angle_beta   90.00
_cell.angle_gamma   90.00
#
_symmetry.space_group_name_H-M   'P 1'
#
loop_
_entity.id
_entity.type
_entity.pdbx_description
1 polymer ?
#
loop_
_entity_poly.entity_id
_entity_poly.type
_entity_poly.pdbx_seq_one_letter_code
_entity_poly.pdbx_strand_id
1 'polypeptide(L)'
;MTTAVLSLFALASALLTIGAEYRGPRRHVYAFKPLTVALVILVALQTKFGAAPPYKHLVVAGLLCSLAGDVLLMLPRERFVAGLVCFLFAHLCYIAAFTAGGGTPRASSAWGAAALLLYGALMLRLLWPRLGKLKGPVVVYVAAILLMAWQALNRWLAGEAGSALALAGALLFVASDSALAWNRFKGEFKGAQAVVLGTYFAAQWLIALST
;
A
#
# COMPACT_ATOMS: atom_id res chain seq x y z
N MET A 1 3.30 -1.34 25.24
CA MET A 1 2.10 -1.96 24.63
C MET A 1 2.58 -3.07 23.72
N THR A 2 1.98 -4.25 23.73
CA THR A 2 2.42 -5.36 22.84
C THR A 2 1.96 -5.10 21.41
N THR A 3 2.70 -5.64 20.42
CA THR A 3 2.34 -5.57 19.00
C THR A 3 0.91 -6.05 18.73
N ALA A 4 0.46 -7.09 19.46
CA ALA A 4 -0.89 -7.60 19.36
C ALA A 4 -1.95 -6.56 19.78
N VAL A 5 -1.74 -5.85 20.88
CA VAL A 5 -2.67 -4.81 21.35
C VAL A 5 -2.76 -3.66 20.35
N LEU A 6 -1.62 -3.20 19.81
CA LEU A 6 -1.61 -2.16 18.78
C LEU A 6 -2.33 -2.62 17.51
N SER A 7 -2.16 -3.87 17.10
CA SER A 7 -2.85 -4.46 15.95
C SER A 7 -4.36 -4.52 16.14
N LEU A 8 -4.83 -4.84 17.35
CA LEU A 8 -6.27 -4.82 17.68
C LEU A 8 -6.84 -3.40 17.60
N PHE A 9 -6.13 -2.39 18.12
CA PHE A 9 -6.56 -1.00 17.99
C PHE A 9 -6.53 -0.51 16.55
N ALA A 10 -5.53 -0.90 15.75
CA ALA A 10 -5.46 -0.58 14.33
C ALA A 10 -6.65 -1.21 13.58
N LEU A 11 -6.97 -2.47 13.86
CA LEU A 11 -8.14 -3.15 13.28
C LEU A 11 -9.44 -2.46 13.66
N ALA A 12 -9.64 -2.14 14.94
CA ALA A 12 -10.84 -1.42 15.40
C ALA A 12 -10.97 -0.05 14.70
N SER A 13 -9.88 0.71 14.63
CA SER A 13 -9.84 2.00 13.93
C SER A 13 -10.13 1.87 12.44
N ALA A 14 -9.59 0.83 11.77
CA ALA A 14 -9.87 0.54 10.37
C ALA A 14 -11.35 0.24 10.13
N LEU A 15 -11.97 -0.59 10.97
CA LEU A 15 -13.40 -0.90 10.89
C LEU A 15 -14.26 0.35 11.12
N LEU A 16 -13.89 1.20 12.08
CA LEU A 16 -14.56 2.48 12.31
C LEU A 16 -14.41 3.42 11.11
N THR A 17 -13.23 3.46 10.46
CA THR A 17 -13.02 4.24 9.22
C THR A 17 -13.96 3.76 8.12
N ILE A 18 -13.99 2.45 7.85
CA ILE A 18 -14.85 1.87 6.82
C ILE A 18 -16.32 2.11 7.14
N GLY A 19 -16.74 1.93 8.39
CA GLY A 19 -18.11 2.21 8.81
C GLY A 19 -18.49 3.68 8.64
N ALA A 20 -17.57 4.60 8.95
CA ALA A 20 -17.78 6.03 8.82
C ALA A 20 -17.91 6.49 7.36
N GLU A 21 -17.25 5.85 6.40
CA GLU A 21 -17.40 6.14 4.96
C GLU A 21 -18.82 5.87 4.45
N TYR A 22 -19.55 4.92 5.04
CA TYR A 22 -20.89 4.54 4.59
C TYR A 22 -22.02 5.17 5.42
N ARG A 23 -21.81 5.38 6.72
CA ARG A 23 -22.90 5.72 7.64
C ARG A 23 -22.56 6.82 8.64
N GLY A 24 -21.32 7.33 8.62
CA GLY A 24 -20.84 8.29 9.61
C GLY A 24 -20.65 9.70 9.06
N PRO A 25 -20.52 10.69 9.95
CA PRO A 25 -20.10 12.03 9.56
C PRO A 25 -18.62 12.00 9.12
N ARG A 26 -18.29 12.77 8.07
CA ARG A 26 -16.92 12.82 7.50
C ARG A 26 -15.82 13.11 8.53
N ARG A 27 -16.15 13.79 9.63
CA ARG A 27 -15.20 14.03 10.75
C ARG A 27 -14.63 12.73 11.34
N HIS A 28 -15.39 11.65 11.34
CA HIS A 28 -14.91 10.34 11.84
C HIS A 28 -13.86 9.75 10.87
N VAL A 29 -14.07 9.87 9.56
CA VAL A 29 -13.06 9.46 8.57
C VAL A 29 -11.76 10.26 8.77
N TYR A 30 -11.87 11.58 8.95
CA TYR A 30 -10.71 12.46 9.19
C TYR A 30 -9.93 12.10 10.45
N ALA A 31 -10.57 11.52 11.47
CA ALA A 31 -9.92 11.10 12.70
C ALA A 31 -9.38 9.66 12.58
N PHE A 32 -10.22 8.70 12.21
CA PHE A 32 -9.87 7.28 12.28
C PHE A 32 -8.94 6.82 11.15
N LYS A 33 -9.02 7.39 9.94
CA LYS A 33 -8.13 6.99 8.84
C LYS A 33 -6.66 7.28 9.16
N PRO A 34 -6.25 8.50 9.55
CA PRO A 34 -4.89 8.76 9.98
C PRO A 34 -4.49 8.00 11.25
N LEU A 35 -5.42 7.83 12.20
CA LEU A 35 -5.18 7.06 13.42
C LEU A 35 -4.82 5.62 13.10
N THR A 36 -5.51 4.98 12.15
CA THR A 36 -5.21 3.60 11.73
C THR A 36 -3.78 3.49 11.24
N VAL A 37 -3.34 4.37 10.34
CA VAL A 37 -1.96 4.32 9.81
C VAL A 37 -0.94 4.68 10.89
N ALA A 38 -1.24 5.63 11.78
CA ALA A 38 -0.37 5.93 12.92
C ALA A 38 -0.17 4.72 13.85
N LEU A 39 -1.23 3.98 14.13
CA LEU A 39 -1.15 2.72 14.91
C LEU A 39 -0.32 1.66 14.17
N VAL A 40 -0.46 1.55 12.85
CA VAL A 40 0.36 0.65 12.02
C VAL A 40 1.84 1.06 12.05
N ILE A 41 2.15 2.36 12.05
CA ILE A 41 3.53 2.83 12.23
C ILE A 41 4.08 2.39 13.59
N LEU A 42 3.28 2.49 14.66
CA LEU A 42 3.69 2.02 15.98
C LEU A 42 3.89 0.50 16.01
N VAL A 43 3.10 -0.28 15.26
CA VAL A 43 3.33 -1.71 15.05
C VAL A 43 4.69 -1.94 14.42
N ALA A 44 5.01 -1.26 13.30
CA ALA A 44 6.30 -1.39 12.62
C ALA A 44 7.48 -1.05 13.55
N LEU A 45 7.34 -0.02 14.39
CA LEU A 45 8.39 0.38 15.35
C LEU A 45 8.64 -0.68 16.43
N GLN A 46 7.61 -1.44 16.83
CA GLN A 46 7.72 -2.45 17.90
C GLN A 46 8.07 -3.85 17.40
N THR A 47 7.81 -4.14 16.13
CA THR A 47 8.11 -5.46 15.56
C THR A 47 9.63 -5.69 15.49
N LYS A 48 10.08 -6.92 15.76
CA LYS A 48 11.49 -7.32 15.78
C LYS A 48 11.65 -8.65 15.05
N PHE A 49 11.48 -8.66 13.74
CA PHE A 49 11.75 -9.86 12.93
C PHE A 49 13.23 -10.07 12.60
N GLY A 50 14.13 -9.26 13.19
CA GLY A 50 15.57 -9.37 12.93
C GLY A 50 16.00 -8.80 11.56
N ALA A 51 15.12 -8.08 10.89
CA ALA A 51 15.48 -7.39 9.67
C ALA A 51 16.56 -6.31 9.94
N ALA A 52 17.49 -6.14 8.99
CA ALA A 52 18.55 -5.14 9.09
C ALA A 52 17.94 -3.74 9.35
N PRO A 53 18.61 -2.88 10.15
CA PRO A 53 18.09 -1.56 10.51
C PRO A 53 17.57 -0.73 9.31
N PRO A 54 18.23 -0.73 8.14
CA PRO A 54 17.74 0.02 6.98
C PRO A 54 16.34 -0.40 6.52
N TYR A 55 16.01 -1.69 6.56
CA TYR A 55 14.69 -2.20 6.15
C TYR A 55 13.56 -1.56 6.94
N LYS A 56 13.66 -1.61 8.26
CA LYS A 56 12.63 -1.08 9.16
C LYS A 56 12.45 0.44 8.98
N HIS A 57 13.54 1.19 8.89
CA HIS A 57 13.47 2.64 8.70
C HIS A 57 12.82 3.01 7.37
N LEU A 58 13.13 2.27 6.30
CA LEU A 58 12.53 2.48 4.98
C LEU A 58 11.04 2.12 4.96
N VAL A 59 10.63 1.05 5.66
CA VAL A 59 9.21 0.72 5.83
C VAL A 59 8.48 1.82 6.58
N VAL A 60 9.04 2.31 7.69
CA VAL A 60 8.45 3.42 8.46
C VAL A 60 8.35 4.69 7.61
N ALA A 61 9.38 5.02 6.82
CA ALA A 61 9.33 6.14 5.89
C ALA A 61 8.20 5.99 4.85
N GLY A 62 8.03 4.79 4.28
CA GLY A 62 6.92 4.49 3.38
C GLY A 62 5.55 4.66 4.03
N LEU A 63 5.39 4.19 5.28
CA LEU A 63 4.16 4.38 6.05
C LEU A 63 3.86 5.86 6.33
N LEU A 64 4.88 6.68 6.61
CA LEU A 64 4.72 8.12 6.80
C LEU A 64 4.31 8.83 5.50
N CYS A 65 4.91 8.46 4.36
CA CYS A 65 4.47 8.93 3.04
C CYS A 65 3.02 8.54 2.74
N SER A 66 2.63 7.30 3.08
CA SER A 66 1.26 6.82 2.92
C SER A 66 0.27 7.61 3.80
N LEU A 67 0.64 7.90 5.05
CA LEU A 67 -0.16 8.74 5.95
C LEU A 67 -0.38 10.14 5.35
N ALA A 68 0.65 10.75 4.78
CA ALA A 68 0.54 12.04 4.10
C ALA A 68 -0.39 11.95 2.87
N GLY A 69 -0.28 10.87 2.09
CA GLY A 69 -1.17 10.58 0.97
C GLY A 69 -2.63 10.46 1.41
N ASP A 70 -2.89 9.72 2.49
CA ASP A 70 -4.22 9.57 3.07
C ASP A 70 -4.85 10.91 3.46
N VAL A 71 -4.06 11.76 4.16
CA VAL A 71 -4.52 13.10 4.54
C VAL A 71 -4.87 13.93 3.31
N LEU A 72 -4.05 13.90 2.26
CA LEU A 72 -4.31 14.67 1.03
C LEU A 72 -5.53 14.19 0.26
N LEU A 73 -5.77 12.86 0.23
CA LEU A 73 -6.93 12.30 -0.46
C LEU A 73 -8.27 12.55 0.25
N MET A 74 -8.26 12.76 1.56
CA MET A 74 -9.51 12.98 2.31
C MET A 74 -9.90 14.46 2.46
N LEU A 75 -9.02 15.41 2.10
CA LEU A 75 -9.31 16.84 2.19
C LEU A 75 -10.46 17.24 1.25
N PRO A 76 -11.31 18.25 1.63
CA PRO A 76 -12.46 18.67 0.85
C PRO A 76 -12.12 19.15 -0.57
N ARG A 77 -10.95 19.75 -0.74
CA ARG A 77 -10.36 20.05 -2.05
C ARG A 77 -9.51 18.86 -2.45
N GLU A 78 -10.10 17.91 -3.12
CA GLU A 78 -9.43 16.69 -3.56
C GLU A 78 -8.07 16.98 -4.22
N ARG A 79 -7.00 16.68 -3.49
CA ARG A 79 -5.63 16.81 -3.99
C ARG A 79 -5.14 15.46 -4.52
N PHE A 80 -5.92 14.88 -5.42
CA PHE A 80 -5.68 13.51 -5.93
C PHE A 80 -4.23 13.31 -6.41
N VAL A 81 -3.74 14.23 -7.25
CA VAL A 81 -2.36 14.11 -7.78
C VAL A 81 -1.33 14.21 -6.66
N ALA A 82 -1.52 15.10 -5.70
CA ALA A 82 -0.59 15.21 -4.57
C ALA A 82 -0.62 13.95 -3.70
N GLY A 83 -1.80 13.36 -3.45
CA GLY A 83 -1.93 12.07 -2.78
C GLY A 83 -1.23 10.95 -3.55
N LEU A 84 -1.44 10.88 -4.88
CA LEU A 84 -0.77 9.92 -5.75
C LEU A 84 0.77 10.01 -5.67
N VAL A 85 1.30 11.23 -5.61
CA VAL A 85 2.75 11.48 -5.46
C VAL A 85 3.24 10.99 -4.09
N CYS A 86 2.50 11.23 -3.01
CA CYS A 86 2.89 10.71 -1.69
C CYS A 86 2.90 9.16 -1.65
N PHE A 87 1.91 8.52 -2.25
CA PHE A 87 1.90 7.05 -2.37
C PHE A 87 3.00 6.54 -3.30
N LEU A 88 3.34 7.26 -4.37
CA LEU A 88 4.50 6.93 -5.19
C LEU A 88 5.79 6.91 -4.35
N PHE A 89 6.01 7.93 -3.51
CA PHE A 89 7.15 7.94 -2.59
C PHE A 89 7.10 6.80 -1.57
N ALA A 90 5.92 6.44 -1.08
CA ALA A 90 5.76 5.26 -0.23
C ALA A 90 6.21 3.98 -0.95
N HIS A 91 5.80 3.76 -2.21
CA HIS A 91 6.25 2.62 -3.00
C HIS A 91 7.76 2.63 -3.23
N LEU A 92 8.37 3.78 -3.49
CA LEU A 92 9.82 3.89 -3.64
C LEU A 92 10.56 3.52 -2.33
N CYS A 93 10.05 3.95 -1.17
CA CYS A 93 10.57 3.54 0.13
C CYS A 93 10.45 2.03 0.33
N TYR A 94 9.32 1.42 -0.02
CA TYR A 94 9.13 -0.03 0.08
C TYR A 94 10.00 -0.80 -0.90
N ILE A 95 10.19 -0.31 -2.14
CA ILE A 95 11.16 -0.89 -3.09
C ILE A 95 12.55 -0.90 -2.45
N ALA A 96 13.00 0.24 -1.92
CA ALA A 96 14.28 0.34 -1.26
C ALA A 96 14.39 -0.59 -0.03
N ALA A 97 13.32 -0.72 0.78
CA ALA A 97 13.26 -1.63 1.89
C ALA A 97 13.42 -3.09 1.42
N PHE A 98 12.65 -3.50 0.43
CA PHE A 98 12.63 -4.89 -0.06
C PHE A 98 13.93 -5.28 -0.78
N THR A 99 14.72 -4.32 -1.25
CA THR A 99 16.05 -4.54 -1.83
C THR A 99 17.18 -4.48 -0.79
N ALA A 100 16.99 -3.83 0.35
CA ALA A 100 18.06 -3.59 1.34
C ALA A 100 18.63 -4.87 1.98
N GLY A 101 17.94 -6.01 1.89
CA GLY A 101 18.40 -7.32 2.37
C GLY A 101 19.30 -8.09 1.39
N GLY A 102 19.66 -7.49 0.25
CA GLY A 102 20.51 -8.15 -0.76
C GLY A 102 19.76 -9.10 -1.69
N GLY A 103 18.45 -9.03 -1.74
CA GLY A 103 17.60 -9.80 -2.66
C GLY A 103 17.88 -9.44 -4.12
N THR A 104 18.93 -10.02 -4.71
CA THR A 104 19.16 -9.91 -6.15
C THR A 104 18.05 -10.60 -6.92
N PRO A 105 17.62 -10.05 -8.06
CA PRO A 105 16.64 -10.70 -8.91
C PRO A 105 17.07 -12.12 -9.27
N ARG A 106 16.21 -13.07 -8.98
CA ARG A 106 16.48 -14.49 -9.30
C ARG A 106 15.80 -14.87 -10.62
N ALA A 107 16.37 -15.76 -11.36
CA ALA A 107 15.74 -16.29 -12.57
C ALA A 107 14.34 -16.86 -12.28
N SER A 108 14.15 -17.47 -11.09
CA SER A 108 12.85 -17.98 -10.63
C SER A 108 11.78 -16.89 -10.43
N SER A 109 12.15 -15.62 -10.26
CA SER A 109 11.19 -14.51 -10.14
C SER A 109 10.73 -13.93 -11.49
N ALA A 110 11.34 -14.35 -12.59
CA ALA A 110 11.01 -13.84 -13.93
C ALA A 110 9.53 -14.09 -14.30
N TRP A 111 8.98 -15.24 -13.93
CA TRP A 111 7.57 -15.56 -14.14
C TRP A 111 6.65 -14.62 -13.36
N GLY A 112 7.01 -14.29 -12.12
CA GLY A 112 6.27 -13.31 -11.32
C GLY A 112 6.34 -11.91 -11.92
N ALA A 113 7.51 -11.49 -12.40
CA ALA A 113 7.65 -10.23 -13.12
C ALA A 113 6.78 -10.19 -14.39
N ALA A 114 6.79 -11.26 -15.19
CA ALA A 114 5.97 -11.36 -16.39
C ALA A 114 4.46 -11.28 -16.07
N ALA A 115 4.01 -11.99 -15.03
CA ALA A 115 2.62 -11.96 -14.57
C ALA A 115 2.22 -10.55 -14.10
N LEU A 116 3.05 -9.87 -13.32
CA LEU A 116 2.81 -8.50 -12.86
C LEU A 116 2.80 -7.50 -14.03
N LEU A 117 3.71 -7.63 -14.98
CA LEU A 117 3.73 -6.79 -16.18
C LEU A 117 2.49 -6.98 -17.04
N LEU A 118 2.07 -8.23 -17.26
CA LEU A 118 0.82 -8.54 -17.98
C LEU A 118 -0.39 -7.94 -17.27
N TYR A 119 -0.47 -8.09 -15.95
CA TYR A 119 -1.50 -7.49 -15.13
C TYR A 119 -1.53 -5.97 -15.26
N GLY A 120 -0.36 -5.31 -15.13
CA GLY A 120 -0.26 -3.86 -15.27
C GLY A 120 -0.63 -3.37 -16.67
N ALA A 121 -0.18 -4.07 -17.71
CA ALA A 121 -0.55 -3.76 -19.09
C ALA A 121 -2.06 -3.87 -19.32
N LEU A 122 -2.70 -4.91 -18.76
CA LEU A 122 -4.15 -5.09 -18.83
C LEU A 122 -4.88 -3.95 -18.11
N MET A 123 -4.47 -3.63 -16.88
CA MET A 123 -5.04 -2.51 -16.10
C MET A 123 -4.89 -1.18 -16.84
N LEU A 124 -3.70 -0.86 -17.34
CA LEU A 124 -3.46 0.36 -18.11
C LEU A 124 -4.33 0.39 -19.36
N ARG A 125 -4.44 -0.71 -20.11
CA ARG A 125 -5.30 -0.80 -21.31
C ARG A 125 -6.77 -0.51 -20.97
N LEU A 126 -7.26 -1.06 -19.87
CA LEU A 126 -8.66 -0.88 -19.43
C LEU A 126 -8.95 0.55 -18.99
N LEU A 127 -7.99 1.23 -18.37
CA LEU A 127 -8.14 2.58 -17.86
C LEU A 127 -7.79 3.67 -18.89
N TRP A 128 -6.96 3.35 -19.89
CA TRP A 128 -6.34 4.28 -20.84
C TRP A 128 -7.28 5.31 -21.47
N PRO A 129 -8.50 4.92 -21.94
CA PRO A 129 -9.41 5.87 -22.57
C PRO A 129 -9.89 6.99 -21.61
N ARG A 130 -9.82 6.75 -20.30
CA ARG A 130 -10.38 7.64 -19.27
C ARG A 130 -9.34 8.40 -18.45
N LEU A 131 -8.06 8.14 -18.65
CA LEU A 131 -6.96 8.78 -17.89
C LEU A 131 -6.70 10.25 -18.30
N GLY A 132 -7.09 10.67 -19.50
CA GLY A 132 -6.88 12.04 -19.98
C GLY A 132 -5.43 12.50 -19.80
N LYS A 133 -5.24 13.60 -19.08
CA LYS A 133 -3.92 14.18 -18.77
C LYS A 133 -3.11 13.38 -17.74
N LEU A 134 -3.72 12.43 -17.06
CA LEU A 134 -3.07 11.62 -16.02
C LEU A 134 -2.38 10.37 -16.57
N LYS A 135 -2.35 10.14 -17.88
CA LYS A 135 -1.68 8.97 -18.49
C LYS A 135 -0.26 8.78 -18.01
N GLY A 136 0.58 9.81 -18.10
CA GLY A 136 1.98 9.74 -17.65
C GLY A 136 2.12 9.43 -16.15
N PRO A 137 1.53 10.24 -15.26
CA PRO A 137 1.55 9.96 -13.81
C PRO A 137 1.06 8.57 -13.44
N VAL A 138 -0.02 8.07 -14.04
CA VAL A 138 -0.56 6.73 -13.75
C VAL A 138 0.37 5.62 -14.25
N VAL A 139 1.00 5.77 -15.41
CA VAL A 139 2.00 4.78 -15.90
C VAL A 139 3.17 4.68 -14.94
N VAL A 140 3.74 5.81 -14.50
CA VAL A 140 4.85 5.83 -13.53
C VAL A 140 4.42 5.18 -12.21
N TYR A 141 3.23 5.48 -11.74
CA TYR A 141 2.69 4.92 -10.52
C TYR A 141 2.50 3.39 -10.62
N VAL A 142 1.89 2.91 -11.69
CA VAL A 142 1.72 1.47 -11.95
C VAL A 142 3.07 0.77 -12.04
N ALA A 143 4.06 1.35 -12.71
CA ALA A 143 5.39 0.77 -12.77
C ALA A 143 6.03 0.66 -11.37
N ALA A 144 5.89 1.68 -10.52
CA ALA A 144 6.44 1.67 -9.16
C ALA A 144 5.77 0.61 -8.27
N ILE A 145 4.44 0.52 -8.26
CA ILE A 145 3.76 -0.46 -7.42
C ILE A 145 4.02 -1.91 -7.87
N LEU A 146 4.12 -2.17 -9.16
CA LEU A 146 4.48 -3.50 -9.68
C LEU A 146 5.93 -3.86 -9.38
N LEU A 147 6.85 -2.90 -9.48
CA LEU A 147 8.24 -3.08 -9.08
C LEU A 147 8.34 -3.39 -7.57
N MET A 148 7.57 -2.68 -6.73
CA MET A 148 7.47 -2.98 -5.30
C MET A 148 7.02 -4.43 -5.05
N ALA A 149 5.95 -4.88 -5.72
CA ALA A 149 5.44 -6.23 -5.58
C ALA A 149 6.46 -7.29 -6.07
N TRP A 150 7.17 -7.01 -7.15
CA TRP A 150 8.23 -7.89 -7.65
C TRP A 150 9.42 -7.97 -6.68
N GLN A 151 9.84 -6.87 -6.07
CA GLN A 151 10.90 -6.90 -5.06
C GLN A 151 10.48 -7.63 -3.79
N ALA A 152 9.21 -7.51 -3.37
CA ALA A 152 8.68 -8.33 -2.29
C ALA A 152 8.72 -9.83 -2.63
N LEU A 153 8.42 -10.21 -3.88
CA LEU A 153 8.53 -11.58 -4.37
C LEU A 153 9.99 -12.07 -4.35
N ASN A 154 10.96 -11.28 -4.83
CA ASN A 154 12.38 -11.61 -4.79
C ASN A 154 12.85 -11.86 -3.35
N ARG A 155 12.45 -11.02 -2.41
CA ARG A 155 12.74 -11.15 -0.99
C ARG A 155 12.16 -12.44 -0.40
N TRP A 156 10.93 -12.78 -0.76
CA TRP A 156 10.29 -14.03 -0.33
C TRP A 156 11.00 -15.27 -0.89
N LEU A 157 11.36 -15.28 -2.16
CA LEU A 157 12.13 -16.36 -2.79
C LEU A 157 13.55 -16.48 -2.22
N ALA A 158 14.09 -15.42 -1.64
CA ALA A 158 15.35 -15.44 -0.90
C ALA A 158 15.21 -16.08 0.48
N GLY A 159 14.00 -16.32 0.99
CA GLY A 159 13.76 -16.92 2.30
C GLY A 159 14.01 -15.96 3.47
N GLU A 160 13.97 -14.65 3.22
CA GLU A 160 14.24 -13.66 4.26
C GLU A 160 13.12 -13.60 5.32
N ALA A 161 13.49 -13.29 6.57
CA ALA A 161 12.54 -13.20 7.67
C ALA A 161 11.46 -12.14 7.37
N GLY A 162 10.20 -12.44 7.68
CA GLY A 162 9.05 -11.55 7.45
C GLY A 162 8.64 -11.37 5.98
N SER A 163 9.38 -11.93 5.03
CA SER A 163 9.18 -11.68 3.59
C SER A 163 7.83 -12.15 3.05
N ALA A 164 7.26 -13.23 3.61
CA ALA A 164 5.91 -13.67 3.23
C ALA A 164 4.84 -12.62 3.59
N LEU A 165 4.99 -11.95 4.74
CA LEU A 165 4.11 -10.85 5.15
C LEU A 165 4.28 -9.64 4.24
N ALA A 166 5.54 -9.30 3.91
CA ALA A 166 5.85 -8.22 2.97
C ALA A 166 5.23 -8.47 1.59
N LEU A 167 5.35 -9.70 1.05
CA LEU A 167 4.77 -10.08 -0.23
C LEU A 167 3.23 -10.01 -0.20
N ALA A 168 2.61 -10.61 0.81
CA ALA A 168 1.15 -10.55 0.96
C ALA A 168 0.66 -9.11 1.07
N GLY A 169 1.35 -8.27 1.85
CA GLY A 169 1.07 -6.85 1.96
C GLY A 169 1.22 -6.10 0.63
N ALA A 170 2.30 -6.35 -0.12
CA ALA A 170 2.52 -5.74 -1.42
C ALA A 170 1.43 -6.11 -2.44
N LEU A 171 1.00 -7.37 -2.48
CA LEU A 171 -0.09 -7.82 -3.36
C LEU A 171 -1.44 -7.22 -2.97
N LEU A 172 -1.74 -7.11 -1.68
CA LEU A 172 -2.94 -6.42 -1.21
C LEU A 172 -2.91 -4.92 -1.55
N PHE A 173 -1.73 -4.30 -1.53
CA PHE A 173 -1.59 -2.90 -1.95
C PHE A 173 -1.89 -2.75 -3.45
N VAL A 174 -1.37 -3.63 -4.30
CA VAL A 174 -1.72 -3.67 -5.73
C VAL A 174 -3.22 -3.83 -5.92
N ALA A 175 -3.87 -4.71 -5.14
CA ALA A 175 -5.32 -4.91 -5.22
C ALA A 175 -6.11 -3.66 -4.79
N SER A 176 -5.69 -2.99 -3.70
CA SER A 176 -6.27 -1.74 -3.22
C SER A 176 -6.23 -0.64 -4.28
N ASP A 177 -5.05 -0.40 -4.84
CA ASP A 177 -4.85 0.67 -5.80
C ASP A 177 -5.54 0.38 -7.13
N SER A 178 -5.64 -0.89 -7.50
CA SER A 178 -6.43 -1.31 -8.67
C SER A 178 -7.91 -1.03 -8.47
N ALA A 179 -8.45 -1.31 -7.28
CA ALA A 179 -9.83 -1.00 -6.94
C ALA A 179 -10.07 0.52 -6.90
N LEU A 180 -9.12 1.29 -6.33
CA LEU A 180 -9.17 2.75 -6.32
C LEU A 180 -9.16 3.33 -7.74
N ALA A 181 -8.24 2.86 -8.59
CA ALA A 181 -8.12 3.31 -9.97
C ALA A 181 -9.36 2.94 -10.79
N TRP A 182 -9.90 1.74 -10.60
CA TRP A 182 -11.15 1.34 -11.24
C TRP A 182 -12.30 2.26 -10.84
N ASN A 183 -12.51 2.44 -9.52
CA ASN A 183 -13.56 3.30 -8.99
C ASN A 183 -13.44 4.74 -9.48
N ARG A 184 -12.21 5.25 -9.58
CA ARG A 184 -11.93 6.64 -10.01
C ARG A 184 -12.10 6.86 -11.52
N PHE A 185 -11.62 5.94 -12.35
CA PHE A 185 -11.51 6.15 -13.79
C PHE A 185 -12.49 5.33 -14.62
N LYS A 186 -12.89 4.14 -14.16
CA LYS A 186 -13.77 3.26 -14.93
C LYS A 186 -15.25 3.44 -14.58
N GLY A 187 -15.54 3.58 -13.32
CA GLY A 187 -16.89 3.78 -12.78
C GLY A 187 -16.99 3.29 -11.35
N GLU A 188 -17.85 3.98 -10.60
CA GLU A 188 -18.13 3.63 -9.21
C GLU A 188 -18.82 2.25 -9.12
N PHE A 189 -18.43 1.47 -8.10
CA PHE A 189 -19.08 0.21 -7.77
C PHE A 189 -19.44 0.14 -6.29
N LYS A 190 -20.51 -0.60 -5.98
CA LYS A 190 -20.97 -0.76 -4.60
C LYS A 190 -19.88 -1.42 -3.75
N GLY A 191 -19.59 -0.82 -2.61
CA GLY A 191 -18.57 -1.35 -1.71
C GLY A 191 -17.13 -0.96 -2.05
N ALA A 192 -16.90 -0.13 -3.07
CA ALA A 192 -15.57 0.29 -3.49
C ALA A 192 -14.68 0.75 -2.32
N GLN A 193 -15.20 1.62 -1.45
CA GLN A 193 -14.44 2.14 -0.32
C GLN A 193 -14.08 1.04 0.70
N ALA A 194 -14.96 0.06 0.94
CA ALA A 194 -14.65 -1.07 1.82
C ALA A 194 -13.55 -1.96 1.23
N VAL A 195 -13.58 -2.21 -0.07
CA VAL A 195 -12.52 -2.98 -0.76
C VAL A 195 -11.20 -2.22 -0.72
N VAL A 196 -11.19 -0.94 -1.11
CA VAL A 196 -9.99 -0.10 -1.11
C VAL A 196 -9.40 0.00 0.29
N LEU A 197 -10.17 0.45 1.28
CA LEU A 197 -9.67 0.65 2.64
C LEU A 197 -9.31 -0.65 3.34
N GLY A 198 -10.10 -1.71 3.15
CA GLY A 198 -9.85 -3.02 3.76
C GLY A 198 -8.54 -3.63 3.25
N THR A 199 -8.33 -3.66 1.93
CA THR A 199 -7.09 -4.18 1.34
C THR A 199 -5.89 -3.27 1.64
N TYR A 200 -6.09 -1.94 1.65
CA TYR A 200 -5.05 -0.97 1.98
C TYR A 200 -4.57 -1.11 3.43
N PHE A 201 -5.46 -1.08 4.41
CA PHE A 201 -5.06 -1.20 5.82
C PHE A 201 -4.44 -2.56 6.12
N ALA A 202 -4.95 -3.64 5.52
CA ALA A 202 -4.36 -4.96 5.64
C ALA A 202 -2.95 -5.00 5.01
N ALA A 203 -2.76 -4.38 3.83
CA ALA A 203 -1.47 -4.25 3.17
C ALA A 203 -0.44 -3.54 4.06
N GLN A 204 -0.80 -2.37 4.57
CA GLN A 204 0.09 -1.57 5.43
C GLN A 204 0.44 -2.30 6.73
N TRP A 205 -0.54 -2.99 7.33
CA TRP A 205 -0.34 -3.76 8.55
C TRP A 205 0.59 -4.96 8.33
N LEU A 206 0.43 -5.72 7.23
CA LEU A 206 1.30 -6.85 6.91
C LEU A 206 2.74 -6.39 6.59
N ILE A 207 2.90 -5.27 5.85
CA ILE A 207 4.22 -4.68 5.60
C ILE A 207 4.85 -4.20 6.92
N ALA A 208 4.07 -3.61 7.83
CA ALA A 208 4.55 -3.21 9.15
C ALA A 208 4.97 -4.41 10.02
N LEU A 209 4.22 -5.51 9.97
CA LEU A 209 4.56 -6.74 10.70
C LEU A 209 5.81 -7.42 10.15
N SER A 210 6.21 -7.17 8.90
CA SER A 210 7.40 -7.77 8.29
C SER A 210 8.73 -7.15 8.79
N THR A 211 8.68 -6.08 9.63
CA THR A 211 9.87 -5.39 10.18
C THR A 211 10.32 -6.04 11.48
#